data_c4f815debb18c7233089f42a166c1384
#
_entry.id   c4f815debb18c7233089f42a166c1384
#
_cell.length_a   1.000
_cell.length_b   1.000
_cell.length_c   1.000
_cell.angle_alpha   90.00
_cell.angle_beta   90.00
_cell.angle_gamma   90.00
#
_symmetry.space_group_name_H-M   'P 1'
#
loop_
_entity.id
_entity.type
_entity.pdbx_description
1 polymer ?
#
loop_
_entity_poly.entity_id
_entity_poly.type
_entity_poly.pdbx_seq_one_letter_code
_entity_poly.pdbx_strand_id
1 'polypeptide(L)'
;MDGDVAPLDALYKLAERYDAMLVIDEAHGTGVMGANGKGVSEELIAQHGYARIVTLHTCGKAMGVAGSLMCASDGVIDMMINAARGFIYSTAPMPLQAYLVQKSLEIIGSGEGDVRRARLDGLNKKAQQIFGGSGTCIVPIVIGDDARAVEIADMLQRKGWDIRAIRPPSVPEATARLRLSLNADLGEDVLDAFAADYAGIVNS
;
A
#
# COMPACT_ATOMS: atom_id res chain seq x y z
N MET A 1 -0.72 -6.78 -3.85
CA MET A 1 -0.82 -7.99 -3.02
C MET A 1 0.54 -8.38 -2.46
N ASP A 2 1.58 -8.29 -3.27
CA ASP A 2 2.94 -8.74 -2.99
C ASP A 2 3.95 -7.61 -2.71
N GLY A 3 3.48 -6.36 -2.70
CA GLY A 3 4.31 -5.20 -2.40
C GLY A 3 5.17 -4.71 -3.55
N ASP A 4 5.02 -5.26 -4.75
CA ASP A 4 5.75 -4.80 -5.93
C ASP A 4 5.26 -3.42 -6.39
N VAL A 5 6.18 -2.69 -7.01
CA VAL A 5 5.93 -1.36 -7.54
C VAL A 5 5.78 -1.45 -9.06
N ALA A 6 4.74 -0.84 -9.60
CA ALA A 6 4.51 -0.79 -11.04
C ALA A 6 5.62 -0.01 -11.78
N PRO A 7 6.04 -0.42 -12.97
CA PRO A 7 7.05 0.28 -13.77
C PRO A 7 6.44 1.53 -14.43
N LEU A 8 6.24 2.61 -13.63
CA LEU A 8 5.44 3.77 -14.02
C LEU A 8 5.95 4.47 -15.27
N ASP A 9 7.26 4.63 -15.46
CA ASP A 9 7.82 5.25 -16.67
C ASP A 9 7.49 4.48 -17.95
N ALA A 10 7.55 3.15 -17.89
CA ALA A 10 7.20 2.31 -19.03
C ALA A 10 5.70 2.37 -19.33
N LEU A 11 4.86 2.37 -18.28
CA LEU A 11 3.41 2.51 -18.40
C LEU A 11 3.02 3.89 -18.94
N TYR A 12 3.69 4.95 -18.49
CA TYR A 12 3.44 6.30 -19.01
C TYR A 12 3.76 6.42 -20.51
N LYS A 13 4.90 5.88 -20.97
CA LYS A 13 5.26 5.84 -22.38
C LYS A 13 4.23 5.08 -23.22
N LEU A 14 3.65 4.01 -22.68
CA LEU A 14 2.55 3.31 -23.33
C LEU A 14 1.28 4.17 -23.38
N ALA A 15 0.93 4.83 -22.28
CA ALA A 15 -0.21 5.75 -22.23
C ALA A 15 -0.06 6.89 -23.27
N GLU A 16 1.13 7.48 -23.42
CA GLU A 16 1.40 8.46 -24.47
C GLU A 16 1.22 7.86 -25.86
N ARG A 17 1.82 6.70 -26.12
CA ARG A 17 1.76 6.05 -27.44
C ARG A 17 0.35 5.71 -27.89
N TYR A 18 -0.53 5.34 -26.95
CA TYR A 18 -1.90 4.91 -27.25
C TYR A 18 -2.95 5.98 -26.94
N ASP A 19 -2.53 7.22 -26.67
CA ASP A 19 -3.41 8.34 -26.28
C ASP A 19 -4.37 7.96 -25.13
N ALA A 20 -3.86 7.27 -24.12
CA ALA A 20 -4.61 6.78 -22.97
C ALA A 20 -4.34 7.59 -21.70
N MET A 21 -5.25 7.51 -20.74
CA MET A 21 -5.04 7.98 -19.37
C MET A 21 -4.39 6.87 -18.54
N LEU A 22 -3.46 7.25 -17.68
CA LEU A 22 -2.85 6.38 -16.69
C LEU A 22 -3.48 6.64 -15.32
N VAL A 23 -4.19 5.67 -14.79
CA VAL A 23 -4.76 5.72 -13.43
C VAL A 23 -3.84 4.94 -12.50
N ILE A 24 -3.30 5.61 -11.49
CA ILE A 24 -2.34 5.04 -10.52
C ILE A 24 -3.01 4.96 -9.15
N ASP A 25 -3.12 3.76 -8.61
CA ASP A 25 -3.59 3.54 -7.25
C ASP A 25 -2.40 3.63 -6.26
N GLU A 26 -2.39 4.71 -5.49
CA GLU A 26 -1.38 4.99 -4.46
C GLU A 26 -1.82 4.55 -3.06
N ALA A 27 -2.79 3.65 -2.95
CA ALA A 27 -3.33 3.23 -1.66
C ALA A 27 -2.25 2.70 -0.70
N HIS A 28 -1.19 2.09 -1.20
CA HIS A 28 -0.04 1.63 -0.42
C HIS A 28 1.22 2.51 -0.57
N GLY A 29 1.23 3.45 -1.51
CA GLY A 29 2.33 4.41 -1.70
C GLY A 29 2.21 5.64 -0.81
N THR A 30 0.97 6.16 -0.66
CA THR A 30 0.67 7.36 0.12
C THR A 30 1.16 7.25 1.57
N GLY A 31 1.92 8.22 2.01
CA GLY A 31 2.49 8.30 3.36
C GLY A 31 3.74 7.43 3.56
N VAL A 32 3.99 6.47 2.66
CA VAL A 32 5.03 5.43 2.79
C VAL A 32 6.16 5.63 1.80
N MET A 33 5.86 5.91 0.53
CA MET A 33 6.80 5.95 -0.58
C MET A 33 6.89 7.35 -1.19
N GLY A 34 7.93 7.58 -1.97
CA GLY A 34 8.20 8.88 -2.60
C GLY A 34 8.68 9.94 -1.61
N ALA A 35 9.15 11.08 -2.14
CA ALA A 35 9.61 12.19 -1.30
C ALA A 35 8.44 12.75 -0.48
N ASN A 36 8.68 12.96 0.81
CA ASN A 36 7.66 13.40 1.77
C ASN A 36 6.41 12.51 1.82
N GLY A 37 6.51 11.23 1.40
CA GLY A 37 5.39 10.29 1.42
C GLY A 37 4.29 10.57 0.40
N LYS A 38 4.60 11.22 -0.72
CA LYS A 38 3.61 11.57 -1.75
C LYS A 38 3.17 10.40 -2.64
N GLY A 39 3.85 9.26 -2.55
CA GLY A 39 3.60 8.08 -3.36
C GLY A 39 4.67 7.84 -4.43
N VAL A 40 4.57 6.73 -5.12
CA VAL A 40 5.53 6.32 -6.16
C VAL A 40 5.41 7.13 -7.45
N SER A 41 4.26 7.76 -7.67
CA SER A 41 3.98 8.57 -8.86
C SER A 41 4.56 10.00 -8.81
N GLU A 42 5.17 10.40 -7.69
CA GLU A 42 5.63 11.78 -7.49
C GLU A 42 6.59 12.26 -8.58
N GLU A 43 7.64 11.46 -8.88
CA GLU A 43 8.63 11.84 -9.90
C GLU A 43 8.00 11.93 -11.29
N LEU A 44 7.09 11.02 -11.63
CA LEU A 44 6.37 11.03 -12.90
C LEU A 44 5.49 12.27 -13.03
N ILE A 45 4.79 12.65 -11.95
CA ILE A 45 3.96 13.86 -11.90
C ILE A 45 4.82 15.12 -11.97
N ALA A 46 5.97 15.15 -11.31
CA ALA A 46 6.90 16.29 -11.38
C ALA A 46 7.42 16.52 -12.81
N GLN A 47 7.60 15.45 -13.60
CA GLN A 47 8.08 15.52 -14.99
C GLN A 47 6.96 15.87 -15.98
N HIS A 48 5.76 15.31 -15.83
CA HIS A 48 4.70 15.32 -16.85
C HIS A 48 3.42 16.04 -16.42
N GLY A 49 3.30 16.42 -15.16
CA GLY A 49 2.05 16.95 -14.60
C GLY A 49 0.91 15.94 -14.63
N TYR A 50 -0.32 16.45 -14.57
CA TYR A 50 -1.54 15.64 -14.58
C TYR A 50 -2.24 15.55 -15.94
N ALA A 51 -1.53 15.84 -17.04
CA ALA A 51 -2.17 15.86 -18.38
C ALA A 51 -2.77 14.48 -18.76
N ARG A 52 -2.10 13.40 -18.37
CA ARG A 52 -2.52 12.00 -18.63
C ARG A 52 -2.55 11.15 -17.38
N ILE A 53 -2.35 11.71 -16.21
CA ILE A 53 -2.22 10.97 -14.96
C ILE A 53 -3.40 11.29 -14.06
N VAL A 54 -3.96 10.25 -13.46
CA VAL A 54 -4.88 10.32 -12.33
C VAL A 54 -4.29 9.50 -11.20
N THR A 55 -4.20 10.04 -9.99
CA THR A 55 -3.78 9.28 -8.81
C THR A 55 -4.91 9.14 -7.80
N LEU A 56 -4.99 7.97 -7.18
CA LEU A 56 -5.97 7.65 -6.15
C LEU A 56 -5.24 7.37 -4.83
N HIS A 57 -5.60 8.11 -3.79
CA HIS A 57 -4.98 8.03 -2.48
C HIS A 57 -6.04 7.66 -1.44
N THR A 58 -6.01 6.43 -0.91
CA THR A 58 -6.93 6.06 0.15
C THR A 58 -6.52 6.65 1.49
N CYS A 59 -7.48 7.23 2.20
CA CYS A 59 -7.24 7.78 3.54
C CYS A 59 -7.28 6.70 4.64
N GLY A 60 -7.82 5.50 4.34
CA GLY A 60 -8.03 4.43 5.32
C GLY A 60 -6.78 3.63 5.71
N LYS A 61 -5.62 3.89 5.11
CA LYS A 61 -4.35 3.21 5.41
C LYS A 61 -3.40 4.13 6.19
N ALA A 62 -2.35 4.64 5.59
CA ALA A 62 -1.36 5.48 6.28
C ALA A 62 -1.94 6.77 6.90
N MET A 63 -2.99 7.32 6.32
CA MET A 63 -3.64 8.51 6.88
C MET A 63 -4.55 8.19 8.09
N GLY A 64 -5.01 6.94 8.27
CA GLY A 64 -5.85 6.52 9.40
C GLY A 64 -7.24 7.16 9.45
N VAL A 65 -7.76 7.66 8.32
CA VAL A 65 -9.05 8.35 8.20
C VAL A 65 -9.87 7.73 7.08
N ALA A 66 -11.19 7.71 7.20
CA ALA A 66 -12.06 7.23 6.12
C ALA A 66 -12.00 8.16 4.89
N GLY A 67 -12.28 7.59 3.70
CA GLY A 67 -12.36 8.32 2.44
C GLY A 67 -11.18 8.09 1.51
N SER A 68 -11.15 8.87 0.43
CA SER A 68 -10.07 8.86 -0.56
C SER A 68 -9.94 10.22 -1.23
N LEU A 69 -8.77 10.49 -1.77
CA LEU A 69 -8.46 11.66 -2.59
C LEU A 69 -8.18 11.19 -4.02
N MET A 70 -8.70 11.92 -4.99
CA MET A 70 -8.33 11.78 -6.39
C MET A 70 -7.61 13.06 -6.82
N CYS A 71 -6.42 12.90 -7.41
CA CYS A 71 -5.67 14.02 -7.98
C CYS A 71 -5.57 13.82 -9.50
N ALA A 72 -5.89 14.85 -10.26
CA ALA A 72 -5.91 14.83 -11.72
C ALA A 72 -5.86 16.26 -12.26
N SER A 73 -5.89 16.43 -13.58
CA SER A 73 -6.07 17.76 -14.21
C SER A 73 -7.45 18.33 -13.89
N ASP A 74 -7.58 19.66 -13.92
CA ASP A 74 -8.83 20.37 -13.62
C ASP A 74 -9.99 19.85 -14.47
N GLY A 75 -9.77 19.62 -15.78
CA GLY A 75 -10.82 19.09 -16.66
C GLY A 75 -11.32 17.69 -16.26
N VAL A 76 -10.44 16.83 -15.76
CA VAL A 76 -10.84 15.51 -15.24
C VAL A 76 -11.60 15.67 -13.93
N ILE A 77 -11.15 16.55 -13.03
CA ILE A 77 -11.86 16.83 -11.77
C ILE A 77 -13.26 17.38 -12.04
N ASP A 78 -13.38 18.37 -12.92
CA ASP A 78 -14.67 18.95 -13.31
C ASP A 78 -15.60 17.90 -13.90
N MET A 79 -15.08 17.02 -14.77
CA MET A 79 -15.85 15.90 -15.31
C MET A 79 -16.34 14.96 -14.19
N MET A 80 -15.48 14.62 -13.23
CA MET A 80 -15.85 13.73 -12.12
C MET A 80 -16.91 14.34 -11.22
N ILE A 81 -16.82 15.65 -10.92
CA ILE A 81 -17.82 16.36 -10.12
C ILE A 81 -19.19 16.36 -10.81
N ASN A 82 -19.22 16.53 -12.14
CA ASN A 82 -20.46 16.72 -12.90
C ASN A 82 -21.03 15.44 -13.52
N ALA A 83 -20.24 14.37 -13.67
CA ALA A 83 -20.65 13.16 -14.40
C ALA A 83 -20.45 11.85 -13.60
N ALA A 84 -19.62 11.82 -12.56
CA ALA A 84 -19.40 10.59 -11.81
C ALA A 84 -20.61 10.27 -10.91
N ARG A 85 -21.41 9.30 -11.31
CA ARG A 85 -22.64 8.93 -10.59
C ARG A 85 -22.37 8.53 -9.14
N GLY A 86 -21.29 7.81 -8.88
CA GLY A 86 -20.89 7.41 -7.52
C GLY A 86 -20.55 8.60 -6.62
N PHE A 87 -20.12 9.73 -7.18
CA PHE A 87 -19.87 10.97 -6.46
C PHE A 87 -21.16 11.79 -6.28
N ILE A 88 -21.92 12.01 -7.37
CA ILE A 88 -23.11 12.86 -7.40
C ILE A 88 -24.20 12.34 -6.45
N TYR A 89 -24.41 11.02 -6.42
CA TYR A 89 -25.46 10.37 -5.62
C TYR A 89 -24.97 9.84 -4.27
N SER A 90 -23.80 10.27 -3.82
CA SER A 90 -23.28 9.97 -2.47
C SER A 90 -23.49 11.15 -1.54
N THR A 91 -23.69 10.83 -0.25
CA THR A 91 -23.69 11.86 0.80
C THR A 91 -22.28 12.41 0.97
N ALA A 92 -22.18 13.74 1.07
CA ALA A 92 -20.90 14.40 1.31
C ALA A 92 -20.24 13.91 2.62
N PRO A 93 -18.91 13.77 2.66
CA PRO A 93 -18.20 13.44 3.89
C PRO A 93 -18.37 14.56 4.93
N MET A 94 -18.26 14.19 6.21
CA MET A 94 -18.33 15.17 7.29
C MET A 94 -17.14 16.15 7.22
N PRO A 95 -17.33 17.45 7.52
CA PRO A 95 -16.22 18.42 7.57
C PRO A 95 -15.07 17.99 8.49
N LEU A 96 -15.37 17.32 9.61
CA LEU A 96 -14.36 16.76 10.51
C LEU A 96 -13.45 15.74 9.79
N GLN A 97 -13.99 14.93 8.88
CA GLN A 97 -13.20 13.97 8.10
C GLN A 97 -12.19 14.69 7.21
N ALA A 98 -12.59 15.76 6.52
CA ALA A 98 -11.66 16.56 5.71
C ALA A 98 -10.57 17.20 6.58
N TYR A 99 -10.92 17.71 7.76
CA TYR A 99 -9.96 18.23 8.73
C TYR A 99 -8.95 17.17 9.20
N LEU A 100 -9.41 15.96 9.51
CA LEU A 100 -8.52 14.86 9.91
C LEU A 100 -7.59 14.43 8.78
N VAL A 101 -8.07 14.39 7.54
CA VAL A 101 -7.23 14.14 6.36
C VAL A 101 -6.14 15.21 6.24
N GLN A 102 -6.50 16.50 6.38
CA GLN A 102 -5.54 17.59 6.36
C GLN A 102 -4.46 17.40 7.44
N LYS A 103 -4.87 17.08 8.69
CA LYS A 103 -3.92 16.83 9.78
C LYS A 103 -3.00 15.65 9.53
N SER A 104 -3.52 14.59 8.95
CA SER A 104 -2.70 13.42 8.55
C SER A 104 -1.68 13.80 7.48
N LEU A 105 -2.07 14.59 6.47
CA LEU A 105 -1.15 15.08 5.44
C LEU A 105 -0.06 16.00 6.02
N GLU A 106 -0.41 16.87 6.98
CA GLU A 106 0.56 17.70 7.69
C GLU A 106 1.61 16.85 8.43
N ILE A 107 1.19 15.76 9.11
CA ILE A 107 2.11 14.82 9.77
C ILE A 107 2.97 14.09 8.74
N ILE A 108 2.38 13.54 7.67
CA ILE A 108 3.07 12.81 6.60
C ILE A 108 4.16 13.69 5.97
N GLY A 109 3.88 14.96 5.71
CA GLY A 109 4.82 15.92 5.11
C GLY A 109 5.81 16.56 6.09
N SER A 110 5.77 16.20 7.39
CA SER A 110 6.64 16.76 8.41
C SER A 110 7.89 15.92 8.68
N GLY A 111 8.81 16.46 9.49
CA GLY A 111 9.97 15.70 10.00
C GLY A 111 9.59 14.45 10.80
N GLU A 112 8.41 14.43 11.45
CA GLU A 112 7.90 13.22 12.09
C GLU A 112 7.57 12.14 11.04
N GLY A 113 6.94 12.53 9.92
CA GLY A 113 6.69 11.63 8.80
C GLY A 113 7.99 11.05 8.23
N ASP A 114 9.05 11.84 8.12
CA ASP A 114 10.37 11.38 7.66
C ASP A 114 10.97 10.34 8.62
N VAL A 115 10.89 10.58 9.91
CA VAL A 115 11.37 9.63 10.94
C VAL A 115 10.60 8.30 10.86
N ARG A 116 9.28 8.36 10.72
CA ARG A 116 8.43 7.16 10.58
C ARG A 116 8.76 6.37 9.31
N ARG A 117 8.95 7.04 8.17
CA ARG A 117 9.37 6.39 6.91
C ARG A 117 10.74 5.77 7.01
N ALA A 118 11.72 6.44 7.61
CA ALA A 118 13.06 5.89 7.81
C ALA A 118 13.03 4.63 8.68
N ARG A 119 12.22 4.62 9.75
CA ARG A 119 12.02 3.45 10.61
C ARG A 119 11.37 2.29 9.84
N LEU A 120 10.32 2.58 9.06
CA LEU A 120 9.65 1.58 8.24
C LEU A 120 10.59 1.00 7.17
N ASP A 121 11.44 1.82 6.55
CA ASP A 121 12.44 1.37 5.58
C ASP A 121 13.46 0.40 6.22
N GLY A 122 13.89 0.65 7.45
CA GLY A 122 14.73 -0.28 8.22
C GLY A 122 14.03 -1.65 8.42
N LEU A 123 12.77 -1.63 8.84
CA LEU A 123 11.96 -2.85 9.00
C LEU A 123 11.73 -3.59 7.68
N ASN A 124 11.46 -2.86 6.59
CA ASN A 124 11.29 -3.43 5.26
C ASN A 124 12.55 -4.17 4.79
N LYS A 125 13.72 -3.55 4.95
CA LYS A 125 15.02 -4.15 4.62
C LYS A 125 15.28 -5.41 5.43
N LYS A 126 15.01 -5.37 6.73
CA LYS A 126 15.15 -6.53 7.62
C LYS A 126 14.21 -7.66 7.20
N ALA A 127 12.93 -7.36 6.97
CA ALA A 127 11.95 -8.35 6.53
C ALA A 127 12.31 -8.94 5.16
N GLN A 128 12.82 -8.13 4.24
CA GLN A 128 13.31 -8.60 2.93
C GLN A 128 14.47 -9.58 3.07
N GLN A 129 15.38 -9.35 4.01
CA GLN A 129 16.50 -10.27 4.28
C GLN A 129 16.03 -11.62 4.84
N ILE A 130 14.96 -11.62 5.65
CA ILE A 130 14.42 -12.83 6.29
C ILE A 130 13.50 -13.61 5.37
N PHE A 131 12.55 -12.93 4.70
CA PHE A 131 11.44 -13.55 3.96
C PHE A 131 11.51 -13.34 2.44
N GLY A 132 12.40 -12.49 1.95
CA GLY A 132 12.41 -12.05 0.56
C GLY A 132 11.37 -10.94 0.30
N GLY A 133 10.89 -10.88 -0.96
CA GLY A 133 9.92 -9.87 -1.40
C GLY A 133 10.56 -8.61 -1.98
N SER A 134 9.75 -7.60 -2.25
CA SER A 134 10.13 -6.38 -2.98
C SER A 134 10.84 -5.31 -2.12
N GLY A 135 10.95 -5.51 -0.81
CA GLY A 135 11.52 -4.52 0.13
C GLY A 135 10.55 -3.40 0.50
N THR A 136 9.24 -3.61 0.32
CA THR A 136 8.19 -2.71 0.77
C THR A 136 7.55 -3.19 2.07
N CYS A 137 6.61 -2.41 2.61
CA CYS A 137 5.88 -2.77 3.83
C CYS A 137 4.90 -3.95 3.67
N ILE A 138 4.78 -4.51 2.48
CA ILE A 138 4.00 -5.71 2.19
C ILE A 138 4.97 -6.83 1.84
N VAL A 139 5.02 -7.86 2.68
CA VAL A 139 5.97 -8.98 2.53
C VAL A 139 5.18 -10.28 2.33
N PRO A 140 5.19 -10.84 1.11
CA PRO A 140 4.58 -12.15 0.84
C PRO A 140 5.51 -13.27 1.32
N ILE A 141 4.96 -14.19 2.10
CA ILE A 141 5.63 -15.44 2.47
C ILE A 141 4.91 -16.56 1.72
N VAL A 142 5.42 -16.92 0.53
CA VAL A 142 4.78 -17.87 -0.37
C VAL A 142 4.91 -19.28 0.17
N ILE A 143 3.77 -19.95 0.37
CA ILE A 143 3.68 -21.34 0.85
C ILE A 143 3.37 -22.30 -0.31
N GLY A 144 2.56 -21.85 -1.27
CA GLY A 144 2.12 -22.64 -2.44
C GLY A 144 0.78 -23.31 -2.20
N ASP A 145 0.73 -24.30 -1.33
CA ASP A 145 -0.49 -25.06 -1.03
C ASP A 145 -1.47 -24.28 -0.15
N ASP A 146 -2.74 -24.32 -0.51
CA ASP A 146 -3.80 -23.54 0.15
C ASP A 146 -4.09 -24.03 1.57
N ALA A 147 -4.16 -25.36 1.75
CA ALA A 147 -4.46 -25.95 3.04
C ALA A 147 -3.30 -25.75 4.02
N ARG A 148 -2.08 -25.90 3.55
CA ARG A 148 -0.86 -25.66 4.32
C ARG A 148 -0.72 -24.18 4.73
N ALA A 149 -1.06 -23.25 3.83
CA ALA A 149 -1.04 -21.82 4.17
C ALA A 149 -2.03 -21.45 5.27
N VAL A 150 -3.23 -22.04 5.26
CA VAL A 150 -4.23 -21.87 6.33
C VAL A 150 -3.73 -22.50 7.63
N GLU A 151 -3.22 -23.71 7.60
CA GLU A 151 -2.70 -24.39 8.78
C GLU A 151 -1.61 -23.58 9.48
N ILE A 152 -0.62 -23.07 8.71
CA ILE A 152 0.45 -22.22 9.24
C ILE A 152 -0.12 -20.92 9.83
N ALA A 153 -1.06 -20.27 9.13
CA ALA A 153 -1.72 -19.07 9.63
C ALA A 153 -2.42 -19.32 10.97
N ASP A 154 -3.18 -20.43 11.08
CA ASP A 154 -3.89 -20.81 12.30
C ASP A 154 -2.92 -21.10 13.48
N MET A 155 -1.79 -21.76 13.18
CA MET A 155 -0.76 -22.02 14.20
C MET A 155 -0.12 -20.72 14.71
N LEU A 156 0.16 -19.76 13.79
CA LEU A 156 0.68 -18.44 14.15
C LEU A 156 -0.35 -17.62 14.92
N GLN A 157 -1.64 -17.69 14.57
CA GLN A 157 -2.70 -17.00 15.29
C GLN A 157 -2.86 -17.51 16.73
N ARG A 158 -2.70 -18.82 16.94
CA ARG A 158 -2.69 -19.41 18.32
C ARG A 158 -1.53 -18.90 19.18
N LYS A 159 -0.44 -18.42 18.53
CA LYS A 159 0.69 -17.76 19.20
C LYS A 159 0.48 -16.25 19.40
N GLY A 160 -0.64 -15.69 18.93
CA GLY A 160 -0.99 -14.28 19.08
C GLY A 160 -0.66 -13.39 17.88
N TRP A 161 -0.23 -13.97 16.73
CA TRP A 161 0.06 -13.22 15.52
C TRP A 161 -1.19 -12.98 14.67
N ASP A 162 -1.55 -11.73 14.39
CA ASP A 162 -2.65 -11.42 13.47
C ASP A 162 -2.16 -11.50 12.02
N ILE A 163 -2.07 -12.70 11.50
CA ILE A 163 -1.67 -12.98 10.11
C ILE A 163 -2.70 -13.86 9.42
N ARG A 164 -2.90 -13.64 8.12
CA ARG A 164 -3.90 -14.34 7.33
C ARG A 164 -3.27 -15.03 6.12
N ALA A 165 -3.80 -16.19 5.78
CA ALA A 165 -3.51 -16.84 4.51
C ALA A 165 -4.27 -16.16 3.37
N ILE A 166 -3.56 -15.77 2.33
CA ILE A 166 -4.11 -15.28 1.07
C ILE A 166 -4.10 -16.43 0.07
N ARG A 167 -5.25 -16.72 -0.50
CA ARG A 167 -5.49 -17.90 -1.35
C ARG A 167 -6.21 -17.51 -2.65
N PRO A 168 -6.29 -18.39 -3.63
CA PRO A 168 -7.18 -18.21 -4.77
C PRO A 168 -8.62 -17.90 -4.34
N PRO A 169 -9.37 -17.05 -5.07
CA PRO A 169 -8.98 -16.42 -6.33
C PRO A 169 -8.17 -15.11 -6.17
N SER A 170 -7.81 -14.68 -4.94
CA SER A 170 -7.05 -13.44 -4.71
C SER A 170 -5.61 -13.51 -5.23
N VAL A 171 -5.08 -14.71 -5.35
CA VAL A 171 -3.77 -15.02 -5.91
C VAL A 171 -3.92 -16.23 -6.85
N PRO A 172 -2.98 -16.47 -7.79
CA PRO A 172 -3.04 -17.64 -8.67
C PRO A 172 -3.02 -18.96 -7.89
N GLU A 173 -3.53 -20.04 -8.52
CA GLU A 173 -3.47 -21.38 -7.96
C GLU A 173 -2.03 -21.80 -7.65
N ALA A 174 -1.86 -22.60 -6.60
CA ALA A 174 -0.56 -23.07 -6.10
C ALA A 174 0.40 -21.93 -5.69
N THR A 175 -0.12 -20.75 -5.36
CA THR A 175 0.68 -19.61 -4.89
C THR A 175 0.12 -18.99 -3.61
N ALA A 176 -0.59 -19.77 -2.79
CA ALA A 176 -1.08 -19.34 -1.50
C ALA A 176 0.09 -18.83 -0.62
N ARG A 177 -0.17 -17.81 0.16
CA ARG A 177 0.86 -17.12 0.94
C ARG A 177 0.32 -16.57 2.24
N LEU A 178 1.20 -16.34 3.18
CA LEU A 178 0.93 -15.41 4.27
C LEU A 178 1.30 -13.99 3.80
N ARG A 179 0.55 -12.99 4.22
CA ARG A 179 0.84 -11.60 3.92
C ARG A 179 1.20 -10.88 5.20
N LEU A 180 2.48 -10.57 5.38
CA LEU A 180 2.96 -9.74 6.45
C LEU A 180 2.81 -8.26 6.03
N SER A 181 2.23 -7.44 6.90
CA SER A 181 2.07 -6.00 6.69
C SER A 181 2.79 -5.26 7.81
N LEU A 182 3.85 -4.54 7.44
CA LEU A 182 4.68 -3.80 8.38
C LEU A 182 4.16 -2.37 8.56
N ASN A 183 4.32 -1.83 9.75
CA ASN A 183 4.03 -0.42 10.05
C ASN A 183 5.18 0.19 10.87
N ALA A 184 5.23 1.52 10.91
CA ALA A 184 6.34 2.25 11.54
C ALA A 184 6.39 2.13 13.07
N ASP A 185 5.33 1.66 13.72
CA ASP A 185 5.29 1.48 15.18
C ASP A 185 5.75 0.10 15.61
N LEU A 186 5.95 -0.83 14.64
CA LEU A 186 6.46 -2.17 14.92
C LEU A 186 7.92 -2.11 15.41
N GLY A 187 8.25 -2.86 16.47
CA GLY A 187 9.64 -3.05 16.90
C GLY A 187 10.37 -4.09 16.05
N GLU A 188 11.68 -3.96 15.92
CA GLU A 188 12.49 -4.99 15.24
C GLU A 188 12.47 -6.33 15.97
N ASP A 189 12.38 -6.32 17.28
CA ASP A 189 12.24 -7.49 18.15
C ASP A 189 10.95 -8.26 17.87
N VAL A 190 9.86 -7.57 17.53
CA VAL A 190 8.59 -8.18 17.14
C VAL A 190 8.74 -8.95 15.83
N LEU A 191 9.47 -8.38 14.87
CA LEU A 191 9.76 -9.04 13.58
C LEU A 191 10.64 -10.29 13.80
N ASP A 192 11.65 -10.20 14.68
CA ASP A 192 12.51 -11.34 15.02
C ASP A 192 11.73 -12.46 15.71
N ALA A 193 10.86 -12.11 16.65
CA ALA A 193 9.99 -13.09 17.33
C ALA A 193 9.03 -13.77 16.35
N PHE A 194 8.43 -13.00 15.42
CA PHE A 194 7.59 -13.58 14.38
C PHE A 194 8.37 -14.55 13.48
N ALA A 195 9.59 -14.17 13.07
CA ALA A 195 10.44 -15.00 12.23
C ALA A 195 10.81 -16.31 12.92
N ALA A 196 11.13 -16.27 14.22
CA ALA A 196 11.46 -17.45 15.00
C ALA A 196 10.25 -18.40 15.14
N ASP A 197 9.06 -17.86 15.42
CA ASP A 197 7.83 -18.64 15.50
C ASP A 197 7.44 -19.28 14.18
N TYR A 198 7.56 -18.52 13.08
CA TYR A 198 7.32 -19.02 11.73
C TYR A 198 8.27 -20.17 11.38
N ALA A 199 9.58 -19.98 11.61
CA ALA A 199 10.59 -21.01 11.34
C ALA A 199 10.34 -22.30 12.18
N GLY A 200 9.95 -22.16 13.44
CA GLY A 200 9.58 -23.29 14.28
C GLY A 200 8.38 -24.09 13.78
N ILE A 201 7.40 -23.42 13.14
CA ILE A 201 6.20 -24.07 12.59
C ILE A 201 6.51 -24.75 11.25
N VAL A 202 7.30 -24.13 10.40
CA VAL A 202 7.57 -24.66 9.05
C VAL A 202 8.54 -25.83 9.06
N ASN A 203 9.43 -25.91 10.07
CA ASN A 203 10.43 -26.97 10.24
C ASN A 203 9.92 -28.15 11.08
N SER A 204 8.71 -28.06 11.67
CA SER A 204 8.06 -29.15 12.41
C SER A 204 7.20 -30.04 11.48
#